data_635344117850168d05a8a50003209e61
#
_entry.id   635344117850168d05a8a50003209e61
#
_cell.length_a   1.000
_cell.length_b   1.000
_cell.length_c   1.000
_cell.angle_alpha   90.00
_cell.angle_beta   90.00
_cell.angle_gamma   90.00
#
_symmetry.space_group_name_H-M   'P 1'
#
loop_
_entity.id
_entity.type
_entity.pdbx_description
1 polymer ?
#
loop_
_entity_poly.entity_id
_entity_poly.type
_entity_poly.pdbx_seq_one_letter_code
_entity_poly.pdbx_strand_id
1 'polypeptide(L)'
;MKFTLEHTDPKSKARAGTMLTDHGHIQTPIFMPVGTAASVKGVHQRELREDVKPDIILGNTYHLFLRPKIEIIKQAGGLHKFMGWNRNILSDSGGYQVYSLSANRKIKEEGVKFKSHIDGSMHTFTPENVIEIQRVIGADIIMAFDECTPYPCDYEYAKQSMHMTHRWLDRCIAHLEKTPLEYDYSQSFFPIVQGSTYKDLREQSAEYIAKSGAEGNAIGGLSVGEPAEEMYAMTEVVCGILPDDKPRYLMGVGTPTNLLENIALGIDMFDCVIPTRNGRNGMLFTAEGTINIKNKKWEDDFSPIDDMAITFVDTDYSKAYLRHLFAANEYLGGQIATIHNLGFYLWLVREARKHILAGDFADWKTRMVKQMDKRL
;
A
#
# COMPACT_ATOMS: atom_id res chain seq x y z
N MET A 1 -2.61 18.44 -3.88
CA MET A 1 -1.34 17.96 -3.26
C MET A 1 -0.15 18.60 -3.98
N LYS A 2 0.96 18.84 -3.28
CA LYS A 2 2.22 19.27 -3.89
C LYS A 2 3.31 18.24 -3.58
N PHE A 3 3.98 17.72 -4.61
CA PHE A 3 5.15 16.87 -4.46
C PHE A 3 6.42 17.67 -4.74
N THR A 4 7.44 17.50 -3.91
CA THR A 4 8.76 18.11 -4.08
C THR A 4 9.80 17.00 -4.04
N LEU A 5 10.48 16.74 -5.16
CA LEU A 5 11.64 15.86 -5.20
C LEU A 5 12.83 16.60 -4.58
N GLU A 6 13.44 16.00 -3.56
CA GLU A 6 14.54 16.61 -2.80
C GLU A 6 15.90 16.08 -3.22
N HIS A 7 15.99 14.76 -3.48
CA HIS A 7 17.25 14.13 -3.86
C HIS A 7 17.02 12.84 -4.65
N THR A 8 17.97 12.49 -5.51
CA THR A 8 18.05 11.20 -6.21
C THR A 8 19.41 10.58 -5.92
N ASP A 9 19.45 9.31 -5.55
CA ASP A 9 20.69 8.59 -5.26
C ASP A 9 21.57 8.50 -6.52
N PRO A 10 22.89 8.84 -6.43
CA PRO A 10 23.76 8.90 -7.61
C PRO A 10 24.05 7.53 -8.25
N LYS A 11 23.81 6.41 -7.55
CA LYS A 11 24.11 5.06 -8.01
C LYS A 11 22.86 4.21 -8.32
N SER A 12 21.67 4.79 -8.14
CA SER A 12 20.40 4.11 -8.42
C SER A 12 19.33 5.13 -8.86
N LYS A 13 18.10 4.66 -9.10
CA LYS A 13 16.95 5.55 -9.37
C LYS A 13 16.18 5.90 -8.08
N ALA A 14 16.70 5.52 -6.91
CA ALA A 14 16.08 5.80 -5.63
C ALA A 14 15.99 7.30 -5.38
N ARG A 15 14.84 7.75 -4.89
CA ARG A 15 14.55 9.18 -4.74
C ARG A 15 13.89 9.48 -3.40
N ALA A 16 14.24 10.61 -2.81
CA ALA A 16 13.62 11.15 -1.61
C ALA A 16 12.83 12.40 -1.97
N GLY A 17 11.61 12.50 -1.50
CA GLY A 17 10.74 13.64 -1.72
C GLY A 17 9.79 13.88 -0.55
N THR A 18 8.96 14.92 -0.67
CA THR A 18 7.91 15.25 0.30
C THR A 18 6.63 15.61 -0.44
N MET A 19 5.52 15.00 -0.05
CA MET A 19 4.18 15.39 -0.46
C MET A 19 3.53 16.23 0.63
N LEU A 20 2.85 17.30 0.24
CA LEU A 20 2.06 18.14 1.13
C LEU A 20 0.58 18.01 0.78
N THR A 21 -0.23 17.63 1.77
CA THR A 21 -1.68 17.60 1.73
C THR A 21 -2.27 18.47 2.82
N ASP A 22 -3.60 18.54 2.92
CA ASP A 22 -4.28 19.29 3.98
C ASP A 22 -4.18 18.62 5.36
N HIS A 23 -3.85 17.29 5.42
CA HIS A 23 -3.63 16.56 6.67
C HIS A 23 -2.14 16.38 7.03
N GLY A 24 -1.23 17.04 6.32
CA GLY A 24 0.18 17.12 6.68
C GLY A 24 1.15 16.64 5.60
N HIS A 25 2.40 16.48 6.02
CA HIS A 25 3.48 16.04 5.15
C HIS A 25 3.58 14.52 5.09
N ILE A 26 3.96 14.00 3.93
CA ILE A 26 4.31 12.60 3.72
C ILE A 26 5.71 12.56 3.13
N GLN A 27 6.67 12.02 3.90
CA GLN A 27 8.05 11.85 3.44
C GLN A 27 8.20 10.54 2.67
N THR A 28 8.78 10.61 1.48
CA THR A 28 9.02 9.42 0.64
C THR A 28 10.51 9.03 0.62
N PRO A 29 10.84 7.73 0.46
CA PRO A 29 9.94 6.59 0.32
C PRO A 29 9.07 6.36 1.56
N ILE A 30 7.83 5.87 1.38
CA ILE A 30 6.89 5.61 2.48
C ILE A 30 6.19 4.25 2.32
N PHE A 31 5.96 3.58 3.44
CA PHE A 31 5.09 2.42 3.53
C PHE A 31 3.78 2.81 4.24
N MET A 32 2.65 2.42 3.66
CA MET A 32 1.31 2.70 4.17
C MET A 32 0.73 1.48 4.88
N PRO A 33 0.58 1.49 6.21
CA PRO A 33 -0.17 0.46 6.91
C PRO A 33 -1.60 0.34 6.39
N VAL A 34 -2.06 -0.90 6.14
CA VAL A 34 -3.39 -1.14 5.57
C VAL A 34 -4.45 -1.19 6.66
N GLY A 35 -5.34 -0.20 6.65
CA GLY A 35 -6.52 -0.09 7.50
C GLY A 35 -7.80 -0.53 6.78
N THR A 36 -7.90 -1.79 6.38
CA THR A 36 -8.92 -2.38 5.49
C THR A 36 -10.35 -1.92 5.77
N ALA A 37 -10.79 -1.95 7.03
CA ALA A 37 -12.14 -1.58 7.45
C ALA A 37 -12.10 -0.49 8.53
N ALA A 38 -11.48 0.64 8.22
CA ALA A 38 -11.24 1.74 9.15
C ALA A 38 -10.39 1.35 10.37
N SER A 39 -9.56 0.32 10.24
CA SER A 39 -8.70 -0.14 11.32
C SER A 39 -7.48 -0.88 10.78
N VAL A 40 -6.29 -0.52 11.23
CA VAL A 40 -5.10 -1.35 11.09
C VAL A 40 -5.23 -2.50 12.09
N LYS A 41 -5.28 -3.73 11.57
CA LYS A 41 -5.64 -4.91 12.38
C LYS A 41 -4.71 -5.12 13.57
N GLY A 42 -5.29 -5.15 14.77
CA GLY A 42 -4.58 -5.44 16.02
C GLY A 42 -3.81 -4.25 16.60
N VAL A 43 -4.04 -3.03 16.12
CA VAL A 43 -3.34 -1.81 16.60
C VAL A 43 -4.35 -0.73 16.92
N HIS A 44 -4.27 -0.13 18.11
CA HIS A 44 -5.05 1.05 18.45
C HIS A 44 -4.53 2.29 17.71
N GLN A 45 -5.43 3.23 17.39
CA GLN A 45 -5.04 4.50 16.76
C GLN A 45 -3.98 5.28 17.55
N ARG A 46 -3.98 5.18 18.89
CA ARG A 46 -2.94 5.79 19.73
C ARG A 46 -1.56 5.20 19.43
N GLU A 47 -1.42 3.88 19.50
CA GLU A 47 -0.15 3.18 19.22
C GLU A 47 0.30 3.41 17.77
N LEU A 48 -0.67 3.44 16.85
CA LEU A 48 -0.37 3.76 15.45
C LEU A 48 0.20 5.18 15.29
N ARG A 49 -0.33 6.17 16.04
CA ARG A 49 0.15 7.57 16.00
C ARG A 49 1.45 7.78 16.75
N GLU A 50 1.58 7.18 17.94
CA GLU A 50 2.62 7.52 18.91
C GLU A 50 3.85 6.62 18.80
N ASP A 51 3.67 5.35 18.41
CA ASP A 51 4.73 4.35 18.36
C ASP A 51 5.13 4.03 16.91
N VAL A 52 4.20 3.59 16.07
CA VAL A 52 4.45 3.24 14.66
C VAL A 52 4.70 4.50 13.81
N LYS A 53 3.91 5.55 14.01
CA LYS A 53 4.04 6.91 13.41
C LYS A 53 4.02 6.93 11.87
N PRO A 54 3.09 6.27 11.17
CA PRO A 54 2.99 6.45 9.72
C PRO A 54 2.50 7.86 9.38
N ASP A 55 3.03 8.44 8.30
CA ASP A 55 2.53 9.71 7.78
C ASP A 55 1.19 9.53 7.07
N ILE A 56 0.94 8.35 6.53
CA ILE A 56 -0.24 7.98 5.76
C ILE A 56 -0.61 6.52 6.00
N ILE A 57 -1.91 6.21 5.98
CA ILE A 57 -2.46 4.85 6.01
C ILE A 57 -3.34 4.62 4.78
N LEU A 58 -3.63 3.35 4.47
CA LEU A 58 -4.52 2.98 3.37
C LEU A 58 -5.86 2.45 3.89
N GLY A 59 -6.97 2.95 3.35
CA GLY A 59 -8.32 2.43 3.53
C GLY A 59 -8.82 1.73 2.27
N ASN A 60 -9.61 0.64 2.41
CA ASN A 60 -10.13 -0.08 1.25
C ASN A 60 -11.58 0.31 0.94
N THR A 61 -11.79 0.93 -0.20
CA THR A 61 -13.09 1.41 -0.68
C THR A 61 -14.15 0.30 -0.73
N TYR A 62 -13.81 -0.87 -1.27
CA TYR A 62 -14.73 -2.01 -1.33
C TYR A 62 -15.26 -2.42 0.05
N HIS A 63 -14.36 -2.55 1.04
CA HIS A 63 -14.76 -2.97 2.39
C HIS A 63 -15.58 -1.90 3.09
N LEU A 64 -15.19 -0.63 2.96
CA LEU A 64 -15.90 0.50 3.57
C LEU A 64 -17.29 0.71 2.96
N PHE A 65 -17.42 0.49 1.64
CA PHE A 65 -18.70 0.52 0.94
C PHE A 65 -19.68 -0.55 1.44
N LEU A 66 -19.20 -1.78 1.66
CA LEU A 66 -20.05 -2.87 2.16
C LEU A 66 -20.34 -2.75 3.66
N ARG A 67 -19.37 -2.29 4.44
CA ARG A 67 -19.48 -2.14 5.90
C ARG A 67 -18.47 -1.11 6.41
N PRO A 68 -18.88 -0.03 7.08
CA PRO A 68 -20.23 0.19 7.65
C PRO A 68 -21.30 0.69 6.66
N LYS A 69 -20.96 0.94 5.41
CA LYS A 69 -21.67 1.62 4.33
C LYS A 69 -21.32 3.10 4.27
N ILE A 70 -21.43 3.66 3.07
CA ILE A 70 -20.98 5.02 2.78
C ILE A 70 -21.83 6.08 3.51
N GLU A 71 -23.13 5.80 3.69
CA GLU A 71 -24.03 6.72 4.41
C GLU A 71 -23.59 6.93 5.87
N ILE A 72 -23.10 5.89 6.53
CA ILE A 72 -22.59 5.98 7.91
C ILE A 72 -21.28 6.77 7.97
N ILE A 73 -20.39 6.56 7.01
CA ILE A 73 -19.12 7.32 6.92
C ILE A 73 -19.42 8.80 6.65
N LYS A 74 -20.38 9.09 5.76
CA LYS A 74 -20.83 10.46 5.48
C LYS A 74 -21.40 11.16 6.73
N GLN A 75 -22.29 10.49 7.47
CA GLN A 75 -22.85 11.00 8.72
C GLN A 75 -21.77 11.27 9.78
N ALA A 76 -20.72 10.49 9.81
CA ALA A 76 -19.57 10.69 10.71
C ALA A 76 -18.68 11.89 10.30
N GLY A 77 -18.84 12.42 9.09
CA GLY A 77 -18.01 13.50 8.55
C GLY A 77 -16.70 12.99 7.92
N GLY A 78 -16.74 11.83 7.27
CA GLY A 78 -15.62 11.20 6.57
C GLY A 78 -14.86 10.17 7.39
N LEU A 79 -13.98 9.44 6.71
CA LEU A 79 -13.20 8.34 7.31
C LEU A 79 -12.28 8.84 8.42
N HIS A 80 -11.67 10.01 8.27
CA HIS A 80 -10.81 10.62 9.29
C HIS A 80 -11.53 10.74 10.64
N LYS A 81 -12.72 11.32 10.63
CA LYS A 81 -13.54 11.48 11.85
C LYS A 81 -14.10 10.15 12.33
N PHE A 82 -14.54 9.29 11.41
CA PHE A 82 -15.13 8.00 11.74
C PHE A 82 -14.17 7.10 12.52
N MET A 83 -12.90 7.06 12.12
CA MET A 83 -11.90 6.21 12.78
C MET A 83 -11.00 6.94 13.80
N GLY A 84 -11.16 8.25 13.98
CA GLY A 84 -10.33 9.06 14.86
C GLY A 84 -8.87 9.17 14.40
N TRP A 85 -8.66 9.32 13.09
CA TRP A 85 -7.35 9.44 12.48
C TRP A 85 -7.15 10.83 11.88
N ASN A 86 -6.12 11.55 12.29
CA ASN A 86 -5.86 12.95 11.93
C ASN A 86 -4.65 13.17 11.01
N ARG A 87 -4.12 12.10 10.41
CA ARG A 87 -3.05 12.14 9.39
C ARG A 87 -3.61 11.68 8.05
N ASN A 88 -2.75 11.64 7.05
CA ASN A 88 -3.17 11.30 5.69
C ASN A 88 -3.79 9.90 5.55
N ILE A 89 -4.73 9.80 4.63
CA ILE A 89 -5.35 8.54 4.19
C ILE A 89 -5.29 8.47 2.66
N LEU A 90 -4.92 7.30 2.13
CA LEU A 90 -5.19 6.92 0.74
C LEU A 90 -6.34 5.93 0.73
N SER A 91 -7.33 6.11 -0.14
CA SER A 91 -8.33 5.09 -0.44
C SER A 91 -8.02 4.42 -1.79
N ASP A 92 -8.02 3.09 -1.83
CA ASP A 92 -7.93 2.36 -3.09
C ASP A 92 -9.20 2.49 -3.94
N SER A 93 -9.17 2.00 -5.18
CA SER A 93 -10.34 1.99 -6.07
C SER A 93 -11.38 0.93 -5.72
N GLY A 94 -11.00 -0.10 -4.97
CA GLY A 94 -11.80 -1.31 -4.75
C GLY A 94 -11.75 -2.34 -5.88
N GLY A 95 -11.09 -2.05 -7.00
CA GLY A 95 -11.00 -2.94 -8.17
C GLY A 95 -10.39 -4.30 -7.84
N TYR A 96 -9.24 -4.30 -7.14
CA TYR A 96 -8.57 -5.54 -6.74
C TYR A 96 -9.44 -6.40 -5.79
N GLN A 97 -10.16 -5.80 -4.84
CA GLN A 97 -10.99 -6.54 -3.89
C GLN A 97 -12.21 -7.16 -4.59
N VAL A 98 -12.80 -6.46 -5.54
CA VAL A 98 -13.85 -7.06 -6.40
C VAL A 98 -13.27 -8.21 -7.19
N TYR A 99 -12.03 -8.11 -7.67
CA TYR A 99 -11.33 -9.21 -8.33
C TYR A 99 -11.09 -10.40 -7.38
N SER A 100 -10.51 -10.18 -6.23
CA SER A 100 -10.01 -11.25 -5.35
C SER A 100 -11.08 -11.88 -4.45
N LEU A 101 -12.14 -11.15 -4.08
CA LEU A 101 -13.14 -11.58 -3.08
C LEU A 101 -14.49 -11.97 -3.68
N SER A 102 -14.74 -11.65 -4.95
CA SER A 102 -16.02 -11.98 -5.60
C SER A 102 -15.84 -13.07 -6.65
N ALA A 103 -16.19 -14.31 -6.26
CA ALA A 103 -16.19 -15.46 -7.18
C ALA A 103 -17.15 -15.27 -8.37
N ASN A 104 -18.23 -14.49 -8.20
CA ASN A 104 -19.28 -14.22 -9.19
C ASN A 104 -19.27 -12.75 -9.60
N ARG A 105 -18.22 -12.30 -10.28
CA ARG A 105 -18.17 -10.96 -10.87
C ARG A 105 -18.42 -11.01 -12.37
N LYS A 106 -19.00 -9.95 -12.90
CA LYS A 106 -19.13 -9.72 -14.35
C LYS A 106 -18.55 -8.36 -14.68
N ILE A 107 -17.45 -8.38 -15.42
CA ILE A 107 -16.75 -7.18 -15.90
C ILE A 107 -17.31 -6.85 -17.27
N LYS A 108 -17.65 -5.59 -17.49
CA LYS A 108 -18.11 -5.00 -18.74
C LYS A 108 -17.58 -3.59 -18.88
N GLU A 109 -17.75 -2.99 -20.06
CA GLU A 109 -17.36 -1.60 -20.33
C GLU A 109 -18.01 -0.60 -19.35
N GLU A 110 -19.25 -0.85 -18.93
CA GLU A 110 -19.98 0.02 -18.02
C GLU A 110 -19.42 -0.02 -16.60
N GLY A 111 -18.78 -1.13 -16.20
CA GLY A 111 -18.27 -1.37 -14.85
C GLY A 111 -18.32 -2.83 -14.44
N VAL A 112 -18.25 -3.10 -13.15
CA VAL A 112 -18.17 -4.43 -12.57
C VAL A 112 -19.38 -4.72 -11.69
N LYS A 113 -20.17 -5.74 -12.03
CA LYS A 113 -21.19 -6.29 -11.15
C LYS A 113 -20.60 -7.41 -10.29
N PHE A 114 -20.83 -7.36 -9.00
CA PHE A 114 -20.30 -8.34 -8.06
C PHE A 114 -21.27 -8.66 -6.93
N LYS A 115 -21.03 -9.81 -6.31
CA LYS A 115 -21.79 -10.28 -5.15
C LYS A 115 -21.00 -9.99 -3.89
N SER A 116 -21.61 -9.32 -2.91
CA SER A 116 -21.02 -9.08 -1.59
C SER A 116 -20.62 -10.40 -0.91
N HIS A 117 -19.40 -10.46 -0.41
CA HIS A 117 -18.93 -11.61 0.37
C HIS A 117 -19.51 -11.64 1.80
N ILE A 118 -20.18 -10.55 2.24
CA ILE A 118 -20.74 -10.43 3.59
C ILE A 118 -22.14 -11.03 3.66
N ASP A 119 -23.03 -10.64 2.73
CA ASP A 119 -24.46 -10.94 2.78
C ASP A 119 -25.02 -11.46 1.44
N GLY A 120 -24.18 -11.54 0.42
CA GLY A 120 -24.57 -12.03 -0.90
C GLY A 120 -25.37 -11.03 -1.75
N SER A 121 -25.57 -9.79 -1.30
CA SER A 121 -26.24 -8.75 -2.09
C SER A 121 -25.46 -8.40 -3.37
N MET A 122 -26.20 -7.98 -4.42
CA MET A 122 -25.60 -7.60 -5.70
C MET A 122 -25.31 -6.11 -5.73
N HIS A 123 -24.10 -5.77 -6.14
CA HIS A 123 -23.61 -4.40 -6.27
C HIS A 123 -23.00 -4.16 -7.65
N THR A 124 -22.83 -2.90 -8.01
CA THR A 124 -22.15 -2.50 -9.23
C THR A 124 -21.17 -1.37 -8.91
N PHE A 125 -19.91 -1.53 -9.28
CA PHE A 125 -18.95 -0.46 -9.34
C PHE A 125 -18.79 0.02 -10.79
N THR A 126 -18.87 1.33 -10.99
CA THR A 126 -18.55 2.02 -12.23
C THR A 126 -17.47 3.05 -11.95
N PRO A 127 -16.73 3.52 -12.95
CA PRO A 127 -15.77 4.60 -12.74
C PRO A 127 -16.36 5.81 -12.00
N GLU A 128 -17.59 6.17 -12.33
CA GLU A 128 -18.29 7.33 -11.75
C GLU A 128 -18.62 7.10 -10.28
N ASN A 129 -19.31 6.00 -9.95
CA ASN A 129 -19.74 5.79 -8.56
C ASN A 129 -18.59 5.47 -7.61
N VAL A 130 -17.47 4.92 -8.12
CA VAL A 130 -16.25 4.73 -7.31
C VAL A 130 -15.62 6.08 -6.91
N ILE A 131 -15.66 7.08 -7.81
CA ILE A 131 -15.26 8.46 -7.46
C ILE A 131 -16.19 9.04 -6.38
N GLU A 132 -17.51 8.90 -6.54
CA GLU A 132 -18.48 9.37 -5.53
C GLU A 132 -18.26 8.72 -4.16
N ILE A 133 -18.04 7.41 -4.14
CA ILE A 133 -17.73 6.66 -2.92
C ILE A 133 -16.46 7.20 -2.25
N GLN A 134 -15.38 7.43 -3.01
CA GLN A 134 -14.14 7.96 -2.47
C GLN A 134 -14.25 9.43 -2.03
N ARG A 135 -15.11 10.24 -2.68
CA ARG A 135 -15.47 11.58 -2.20
C ARG A 135 -16.06 11.52 -0.79
N VAL A 136 -17.01 10.61 -0.57
CA VAL A 136 -17.65 10.41 0.74
C VAL A 136 -16.69 9.79 1.77
N ILE A 137 -15.81 8.88 1.37
CA ILE A 137 -14.74 8.37 2.25
C ILE A 137 -13.87 9.54 2.73
N GLY A 138 -13.55 10.48 1.86
CA GLY A 138 -12.79 11.68 2.21
C GLY A 138 -11.32 11.40 2.48
N ALA A 139 -10.68 10.46 1.74
CA ALA A 139 -9.25 10.26 1.79
C ALA A 139 -8.51 11.40 1.09
N ASP A 140 -7.26 11.68 1.50
CA ASP A 140 -6.40 12.71 0.87
C ASP A 140 -5.97 12.32 -0.54
N ILE A 141 -5.77 11.03 -0.77
CA ILE A 141 -5.43 10.46 -2.07
C ILE A 141 -6.49 9.43 -2.45
N ILE A 142 -7.06 9.59 -3.64
CA ILE A 142 -8.07 8.70 -4.22
C ILE A 142 -7.55 8.10 -5.53
N MET A 143 -8.02 6.90 -5.88
CA MET A 143 -7.51 6.12 -6.99
C MET A 143 -8.51 6.03 -8.14
N ALA A 144 -8.01 5.98 -9.38
CA ALA A 144 -8.83 5.60 -10.52
C ALA A 144 -9.38 4.18 -10.38
N PHE A 145 -10.58 3.94 -10.92
CA PHE A 145 -11.11 2.59 -11.00
C PHE A 145 -10.40 1.83 -12.13
N ASP A 146 -9.91 0.63 -11.83
CA ASP A 146 -9.10 -0.18 -12.73
C ASP A 146 -9.50 -1.64 -12.70
N GLU A 147 -9.05 -2.40 -13.70
CA GLU A 147 -9.11 -3.86 -13.69
C GLU A 147 -7.72 -4.44 -13.45
N CYS A 148 -7.57 -5.15 -12.33
CA CYS A 148 -6.39 -5.97 -12.05
C CYS A 148 -6.54 -7.34 -12.71
N THR A 149 -5.64 -7.67 -13.65
CA THR A 149 -5.63 -8.98 -14.31
C THR A 149 -4.98 -10.05 -13.44
N PRO A 150 -5.35 -11.35 -13.60
CA PRO A 150 -4.66 -12.45 -12.93
C PRO A 150 -3.24 -12.63 -13.44
N TYR A 151 -2.42 -13.39 -12.70
CA TYR A 151 -1.16 -13.92 -13.21
C TYR A 151 -1.18 -15.47 -13.13
N PRO A 152 -0.75 -16.18 -14.18
CA PRO A 152 -0.46 -15.67 -15.53
C PRO A 152 -1.71 -15.15 -16.24
N CYS A 153 -1.52 -14.24 -17.19
CA CYS A 153 -2.60 -13.63 -17.98
C CYS A 153 -2.27 -13.76 -19.47
N ASP A 154 -3.29 -14.09 -20.28
CA ASP A 154 -3.14 -14.08 -21.74
C ASP A 154 -2.91 -12.65 -22.27
N TYR A 155 -2.06 -12.52 -23.29
CA TYR A 155 -1.68 -11.21 -23.84
C TYR A 155 -2.88 -10.40 -24.36
N GLU A 156 -3.77 -11.02 -25.12
CA GLU A 156 -4.93 -10.33 -25.68
C GLU A 156 -5.90 -9.89 -24.58
N TYR A 157 -6.09 -10.72 -23.56
CA TYR A 157 -6.88 -10.31 -22.40
C TYR A 157 -6.23 -9.16 -21.63
N ALA A 158 -4.92 -9.24 -21.35
CA ALA A 158 -4.18 -8.16 -20.68
C ALA A 158 -4.28 -6.84 -21.46
N LYS A 159 -4.18 -6.88 -22.80
CA LYS A 159 -4.32 -5.74 -23.69
C LYS A 159 -5.74 -5.14 -23.66
N GLN A 160 -6.77 -5.98 -23.74
CA GLN A 160 -8.16 -5.52 -23.68
C GLN A 160 -8.47 -4.89 -22.31
N SER A 161 -8.03 -5.50 -21.22
CA SER A 161 -8.17 -5.01 -19.86
C SER A 161 -7.46 -3.66 -19.66
N MET A 162 -6.24 -3.53 -20.14
CA MET A 162 -5.49 -2.28 -20.11
C MET A 162 -6.24 -1.15 -20.82
N HIS A 163 -6.72 -1.39 -22.05
CA HIS A 163 -7.48 -0.38 -22.80
C HIS A 163 -8.82 -0.03 -22.12
N MET A 164 -9.48 -0.99 -21.49
CA MET A 164 -10.69 -0.72 -20.70
C MET A 164 -10.36 0.14 -19.49
N THR A 165 -9.28 -0.17 -18.77
CA THR A 165 -8.79 0.67 -17.65
C THR A 165 -8.50 2.10 -18.09
N HIS A 166 -7.93 2.32 -19.28
CA HIS A 166 -7.72 3.67 -19.83
C HIS A 166 -9.04 4.41 -20.07
N ARG A 167 -10.04 3.77 -20.69
CA ARG A 167 -11.37 4.37 -20.87
C ARG A 167 -12.08 4.65 -19.55
N TRP A 168 -11.90 3.77 -18.57
CA TRP A 168 -12.41 4.00 -17.21
C TRP A 168 -11.71 5.18 -16.52
N LEU A 169 -10.40 5.35 -16.76
CA LEU A 169 -9.68 6.52 -16.28
C LEU A 169 -10.27 7.82 -16.85
N ASP A 170 -10.52 7.88 -18.16
CA ASP A 170 -11.13 9.06 -18.80
C ASP A 170 -12.50 9.38 -18.17
N ARG A 171 -13.31 8.35 -17.90
CA ARG A 171 -14.61 8.49 -17.22
C ARG A 171 -14.44 8.97 -15.77
N CYS A 172 -13.46 8.45 -15.03
CA CYS A 172 -13.13 8.92 -13.69
C CYS A 172 -12.76 10.41 -13.69
N ILE A 173 -11.89 10.84 -14.61
CA ILE A 173 -11.46 12.24 -14.74
C ILE A 173 -12.65 13.14 -15.06
N ALA A 174 -13.44 12.78 -16.10
CA ALA A 174 -14.59 13.56 -16.50
C ALA A 174 -15.67 13.66 -15.41
N HIS A 175 -15.78 12.64 -14.55
CA HIS A 175 -16.72 12.66 -13.43
C HIS A 175 -16.15 13.46 -12.24
N LEU A 176 -14.85 13.34 -11.99
CA LEU A 176 -14.15 14.06 -10.91
C LEU A 176 -14.27 15.59 -11.07
N GLU A 177 -14.17 16.08 -12.32
CA GLU A 177 -14.34 17.52 -12.66
C GLU A 177 -15.75 18.06 -12.33
N LYS A 178 -16.76 17.19 -12.35
CA LYS A 178 -18.17 17.54 -12.12
C LYS A 178 -18.61 17.29 -10.69
N THR A 179 -17.85 16.49 -9.93
CA THR A 179 -18.22 16.08 -8.59
C THR A 179 -17.52 16.96 -7.56
N PRO A 180 -18.25 17.77 -6.77
CA PRO A 180 -17.65 18.62 -5.75
C PRO A 180 -16.97 17.80 -4.65
N LEU A 181 -16.07 18.45 -3.92
CA LEU A 181 -15.53 17.91 -2.68
C LEU A 181 -16.66 17.73 -1.65
N GLU A 182 -16.64 16.64 -0.91
CA GLU A 182 -17.61 16.39 0.16
C GLU A 182 -17.24 17.13 1.45
N TYR A 183 -15.94 17.45 1.65
CA TYR A 183 -15.39 18.08 2.85
C TYR A 183 -14.51 19.28 2.49
N ASP A 184 -14.15 20.11 3.48
CA ASP A 184 -13.40 21.37 3.31
C ASP A 184 -11.89 21.17 3.10
N TYR A 185 -11.48 20.06 2.47
CA TYR A 185 -10.08 19.78 2.11
C TYR A 185 -9.96 19.10 0.75
N SER A 186 -8.80 19.25 0.13
CA SER A 186 -8.52 18.73 -1.20
C SER A 186 -8.28 17.22 -1.22
N GLN A 187 -8.60 16.59 -2.34
CA GLN A 187 -8.28 15.20 -2.62
C GLN A 187 -7.47 15.12 -3.91
N SER A 188 -6.34 14.40 -3.86
CA SER A 188 -5.49 14.17 -5.01
C SER A 188 -5.86 12.87 -5.69
N PHE A 189 -5.86 12.86 -7.02
CA PHE A 189 -6.28 11.73 -7.82
C PHE A 189 -5.07 11.03 -8.46
N PHE A 190 -4.97 9.70 -8.30
CA PHE A 190 -3.91 8.88 -8.89
C PHE A 190 -4.50 7.88 -9.90
N PRO A 191 -4.13 7.97 -11.18
CA PRO A 191 -4.37 6.92 -12.17
C PRO A 191 -3.44 5.72 -11.95
N ILE A 192 -3.81 4.58 -12.56
CA ILE A 192 -3.14 3.29 -12.36
C ILE A 192 -2.64 2.74 -13.68
N VAL A 193 -1.33 2.49 -13.78
CA VAL A 193 -0.70 1.77 -14.89
C VAL A 193 -1.03 0.29 -14.77
N GLN A 194 -1.58 -0.32 -15.83
CA GLN A 194 -1.85 -1.74 -15.97
C GLN A 194 -1.06 -2.35 -17.15
N GLY A 195 -1.21 -3.62 -17.47
CA GLY A 195 -0.53 -4.29 -18.59
C GLY A 195 0.09 -5.63 -18.25
N SER A 196 -0.28 -6.24 -17.09
CA SER A 196 0.26 -7.52 -16.61
C SER A 196 1.80 -7.50 -16.60
N THR A 197 2.47 -8.58 -17.02
CA THR A 197 3.93 -8.67 -17.16
C THR A 197 4.41 -8.51 -18.61
N TYR A 198 3.65 -7.78 -19.44
CA TYR A 198 4.00 -7.51 -20.83
C TYR A 198 4.60 -6.12 -20.98
N LYS A 199 5.88 -6.06 -21.36
CA LYS A 199 6.66 -4.83 -21.43
C LYS A 199 5.99 -3.76 -22.32
N ASP A 200 5.58 -4.13 -23.52
CA ASP A 200 4.96 -3.22 -24.48
C ASP A 200 3.61 -2.66 -24.00
N LEU A 201 2.82 -3.46 -23.26
CA LEU A 201 1.58 -3.00 -22.65
C LEU A 201 1.87 -2.05 -21.47
N ARG A 202 2.89 -2.34 -20.65
CA ARG A 202 3.35 -1.46 -19.58
C ARG A 202 3.83 -0.12 -20.12
N GLU A 203 4.59 -0.12 -21.22
CA GLU A 203 5.04 1.10 -21.91
C GLU A 203 3.84 1.92 -22.39
N GLN A 204 2.91 1.31 -23.14
CA GLN A 204 1.70 1.98 -23.62
C GLN A 204 0.85 2.55 -22.46
N SER A 205 0.68 1.78 -21.41
CA SER A 205 -0.10 2.22 -20.27
C SER A 205 0.58 3.36 -19.52
N ALA A 206 1.88 3.28 -19.28
CA ALA A 206 2.63 4.34 -18.62
C ALA A 206 2.61 5.66 -19.40
N GLU A 207 2.75 5.60 -20.74
CA GLU A 207 2.63 6.77 -21.61
C GLU A 207 1.22 7.39 -21.57
N TYR A 208 0.19 6.56 -21.54
CA TYR A 208 -1.19 7.03 -21.43
C TYR A 208 -1.44 7.74 -20.09
N ILE A 209 -1.03 7.09 -19.01
CA ILE A 209 -1.19 7.62 -17.64
C ILE A 209 -0.40 8.91 -17.45
N ALA A 210 0.84 8.99 -17.95
CA ALA A 210 1.67 10.19 -17.83
C ALA A 210 1.03 11.42 -18.48
N LYS A 211 0.24 11.24 -19.55
CA LYS A 211 -0.48 12.33 -20.24
C LYS A 211 -1.69 12.86 -19.48
N SER A 212 -2.18 12.15 -18.47
CA SER A 212 -3.33 12.58 -17.68
C SER A 212 -3.08 13.87 -16.88
N GLY A 213 -1.81 14.20 -16.64
CA GLY A 213 -1.42 15.35 -15.81
C GLY A 213 -1.77 15.21 -14.32
N ALA A 214 -2.09 14.01 -13.86
CA ALA A 214 -2.47 13.74 -12.48
C ALA A 214 -1.39 14.12 -11.47
N GLU A 215 -1.77 14.28 -10.21
CA GLU A 215 -0.87 14.73 -9.13
C GLU A 215 0.09 13.64 -8.64
N GLY A 216 -0.14 12.39 -8.99
CA GLY A 216 0.72 11.24 -8.76
C GLY A 216 0.27 10.07 -9.61
N ASN A 217 1.05 9.00 -9.68
CA ASN A 217 0.79 7.85 -10.52
C ASN A 217 0.98 6.54 -9.75
N ALA A 218 0.12 5.57 -9.99
CA ALA A 218 0.23 4.24 -9.39
C ALA A 218 0.57 3.17 -10.44
N ILE A 219 1.16 2.07 -9.98
CA ILE A 219 1.48 0.88 -10.75
C ILE A 219 0.71 -0.27 -10.11
N GLY A 220 -0.30 -0.76 -10.81
CA GLY A 220 -1.11 -1.91 -10.39
C GLY A 220 -0.82 -3.18 -11.20
N GLY A 221 -1.48 -4.28 -10.85
CA GLY A 221 -1.39 -5.55 -11.57
C GLY A 221 -0.01 -6.22 -11.51
N LEU A 222 0.77 -5.90 -10.47
CA LEU A 222 2.00 -6.59 -10.07
C LEU A 222 1.83 -7.11 -8.64
N SER A 223 2.73 -8.00 -8.19
CA SER A 223 2.61 -8.72 -6.90
C SER A 223 1.33 -9.57 -6.80
N VAL A 224 0.91 -10.13 -7.92
CA VAL A 224 -0.28 -10.99 -8.03
C VAL A 224 0.05 -12.47 -8.29
N GLY A 225 1.34 -12.84 -8.18
CA GLY A 225 1.84 -14.21 -8.30
C GLY A 225 3.04 -14.40 -9.23
N GLU A 226 3.48 -13.36 -9.92
CA GLU A 226 4.67 -13.36 -10.76
C GLU A 226 5.96 -13.47 -9.91
N PRO A 227 7.07 -13.98 -10.49
CA PRO A 227 8.40 -13.91 -9.89
C PRO A 227 8.81 -12.45 -9.62
N ALA A 228 9.61 -12.24 -8.56
CA ALA A 228 10.06 -10.90 -8.18
C ALA A 228 10.85 -10.19 -9.31
N GLU A 229 11.62 -10.93 -10.06
CA GLU A 229 12.41 -10.41 -11.19
C GLU A 229 11.53 -9.84 -12.31
N GLU A 230 10.38 -10.47 -12.59
CA GLU A 230 9.41 -9.93 -13.56
C GLU A 230 8.77 -8.65 -13.04
N MET A 231 8.39 -8.63 -11.76
CA MET A 231 7.86 -7.42 -11.11
C MET A 231 8.88 -6.28 -11.20
N TYR A 232 10.16 -6.52 -10.88
CA TYR A 232 11.21 -5.50 -10.95
C TYR A 232 11.41 -5.00 -12.37
N ALA A 233 11.47 -5.90 -13.36
CA ALA A 233 11.63 -5.52 -14.76
C ALA A 233 10.47 -4.63 -15.24
N MET A 234 9.23 -4.95 -14.90
CA MET A 234 8.06 -4.15 -15.28
C MET A 234 8.01 -2.81 -14.52
N THR A 235 8.41 -2.79 -13.25
CA THR A 235 8.54 -1.55 -12.48
C THR A 235 9.57 -0.63 -13.09
N GLU A 236 10.73 -1.16 -13.49
CA GLU A 236 11.80 -0.37 -14.14
C GLU A 236 11.33 0.27 -15.44
N VAL A 237 10.65 -0.49 -16.29
CA VAL A 237 10.06 0.01 -17.55
C VAL A 237 9.12 1.18 -17.28
N VAL A 238 8.19 1.01 -16.35
CA VAL A 238 7.18 2.05 -16.04
C VAL A 238 7.83 3.28 -15.41
N CYS A 239 8.75 3.11 -14.46
CA CYS A 239 9.46 4.23 -13.83
C CYS A 239 10.31 5.04 -14.82
N GLY A 240 10.74 4.44 -15.93
CA GLY A 240 11.46 5.13 -17.01
C GLY A 240 10.58 6.06 -17.85
N ILE A 241 9.25 5.97 -17.72
CA ILE A 241 8.27 6.72 -18.53
C ILE A 241 7.49 7.72 -17.67
N LEU A 242 7.14 7.35 -16.43
CA LEU A 242 6.36 8.21 -15.55
C LEU A 242 7.13 9.48 -15.17
N PRO A 243 6.45 10.64 -15.03
CA PRO A 243 7.07 11.92 -14.71
C PRO A 243 7.91 11.88 -13.42
N ASP A 244 9.05 12.56 -13.42
CA ASP A 244 9.94 12.64 -12.26
C ASP A 244 9.45 13.61 -11.18
N ASP A 245 8.64 14.58 -11.55
CA ASP A 245 8.05 15.58 -10.64
C ASP A 245 6.76 15.11 -9.97
N LYS A 246 6.42 13.82 -10.10
CA LYS A 246 5.23 13.19 -9.50
C LYS A 246 5.62 11.99 -8.64
N PRO A 247 4.89 11.72 -7.53
CA PRO A 247 5.11 10.51 -6.76
C PRO A 247 4.64 9.26 -7.53
N ARG A 248 5.34 8.13 -7.30
CA ARG A 248 5.09 6.82 -7.90
C ARG A 248 4.73 5.83 -6.82
N TYR A 249 3.54 5.25 -6.91
CA TYR A 249 3.00 4.31 -5.95
C TYR A 249 2.94 2.90 -6.56
N LEU A 250 3.71 1.95 -6.03
CA LEU A 250 3.63 0.53 -6.38
C LEU A 250 2.68 -0.19 -5.43
N MET A 251 1.54 -0.64 -5.95
CA MET A 251 0.43 -1.16 -5.17
C MET A 251 0.67 -2.62 -4.72
N GLY A 252 0.35 -2.91 -3.46
CA GLY A 252 0.33 -4.27 -2.91
C GLY A 252 1.70 -4.92 -2.66
N VAL A 253 2.79 -4.18 -2.76
CA VAL A 253 4.17 -4.68 -2.56
C VAL A 253 4.68 -4.27 -1.18
N GLY A 254 5.27 -5.10 -0.39
CA GLY A 254 5.40 -6.52 -0.29
C GLY A 254 6.37 -6.87 0.83
N THR A 255 7.37 -7.71 0.54
CA THR A 255 8.41 -8.06 1.51
C THR A 255 9.41 -6.91 1.71
N PRO A 256 10.17 -6.88 2.83
CA PRO A 256 11.20 -5.85 3.04
C PRO A 256 12.22 -5.76 1.89
N THR A 257 12.64 -6.89 1.34
CA THR A 257 13.53 -6.95 0.17
C THR A 257 12.87 -6.31 -1.06
N ASN A 258 11.60 -6.65 -1.35
CA ASN A 258 10.88 -6.07 -2.48
C ASN A 258 10.72 -4.55 -2.35
N LEU A 259 10.54 -4.03 -1.13
CA LEU A 259 10.51 -2.58 -0.89
C LEU A 259 11.83 -1.93 -1.31
N LEU A 260 12.96 -2.43 -0.81
CA LEU A 260 14.27 -1.85 -1.10
C LEU A 260 14.66 -1.95 -2.59
N GLU A 261 14.34 -3.08 -3.24
CA GLU A 261 14.60 -3.24 -4.68
C GLU A 261 13.76 -2.26 -5.51
N ASN A 262 12.47 -2.08 -5.19
CA ASN A 262 11.63 -1.14 -5.92
C ASN A 262 11.92 0.34 -5.58
N ILE A 263 12.38 0.65 -4.36
CA ILE A 263 12.93 1.98 -4.05
C ILE A 263 14.12 2.29 -4.97
N ALA A 264 15.02 1.32 -5.17
CA ALA A 264 16.16 1.46 -6.09
C ALA A 264 15.73 1.75 -7.54
N LEU A 265 14.53 1.34 -7.94
CA LEU A 265 13.94 1.58 -9.27
C LEU A 265 13.15 2.90 -9.36
N GLY A 266 13.01 3.65 -8.25
CA GLY A 266 12.39 4.97 -8.23
C GLY A 266 10.94 4.99 -7.75
N ILE A 267 10.50 4.01 -6.97
CA ILE A 267 9.18 4.00 -6.32
C ILE A 267 9.23 4.78 -5.00
N ASP A 268 8.18 5.57 -4.75
CA ASP A 268 8.03 6.43 -3.59
C ASP A 268 7.10 5.87 -2.52
N MET A 269 6.05 5.13 -2.92
CA MET A 269 4.96 4.73 -2.03
C MET A 269 4.66 3.24 -2.17
N PHE A 270 4.35 2.60 -1.05
CA PHE A 270 4.02 1.18 -0.96
C PHE A 270 2.91 0.94 0.04
N ASP A 271 2.14 -0.13 -0.19
CA ASP A 271 1.26 -0.73 0.79
C ASP A 271 1.36 -2.25 0.73
N CYS A 272 1.13 -2.93 1.81
CA CYS A 272 0.90 -4.37 1.83
C CYS A 272 0.31 -4.83 3.16
N VAL A 273 -0.43 -5.93 3.13
CA VAL A 273 -0.94 -6.58 4.36
C VAL A 273 0.11 -7.47 5.05
N ILE A 274 1.26 -7.70 4.42
CA ILE A 274 2.30 -8.63 4.92
C ILE A 274 2.72 -8.33 6.36
N PRO A 275 3.10 -7.11 6.77
CA PRO A 275 3.57 -6.88 8.13
C PRO A 275 2.53 -7.26 9.18
N THR A 276 1.27 -6.86 8.99
CA THR A 276 0.20 -7.15 9.94
C THR A 276 -0.27 -8.61 9.87
N ARG A 277 -0.36 -9.19 8.66
CA ARG A 277 -0.76 -10.58 8.47
C ARG A 277 0.29 -11.54 9.04
N ASN A 278 1.55 -11.32 8.69
CA ASN A 278 2.66 -12.15 9.14
C ASN A 278 2.89 -12.00 10.65
N GLY A 279 2.79 -10.79 11.21
CA GLY A 279 2.83 -10.56 12.65
C GLY A 279 1.80 -11.40 13.40
N ARG A 280 0.53 -11.33 13.02
CA ARG A 280 -0.52 -12.15 13.63
C ARG A 280 -0.32 -13.67 13.45
N ASN A 281 0.50 -14.09 12.50
CA ASN A 281 0.88 -15.49 12.31
C ASN A 281 2.22 -15.87 12.96
N GLY A 282 2.86 -14.94 13.69
CA GLY A 282 4.08 -15.19 14.44
C GLY A 282 5.37 -15.07 13.64
N MET A 283 5.33 -14.42 12.49
CA MET A 283 6.53 -14.09 11.72
C MET A 283 6.89 -12.61 11.94
N LEU A 284 8.11 -12.37 12.43
CA LEU A 284 8.67 -11.04 12.69
C LEU A 284 9.77 -10.73 11.68
N PHE A 285 9.84 -9.45 11.31
CA PHE A 285 10.90 -8.92 10.44
C PHE A 285 11.86 -8.08 11.27
N THR A 286 13.15 -8.33 11.15
CA THR A 286 14.23 -7.57 11.80
C THR A 286 15.30 -7.20 10.80
N ALA A 287 16.18 -6.27 11.16
CA ALA A 287 17.34 -5.91 10.33
C ALA A 287 18.32 -7.07 10.12
N GLU A 288 18.32 -8.06 10.99
CA GLU A 288 19.21 -9.22 10.92
C GLU A 288 18.61 -10.42 10.18
N GLY A 289 17.28 -10.40 9.96
CA GLY A 289 16.57 -11.48 9.30
C GLY A 289 15.14 -11.66 9.80
N THR A 290 14.52 -12.79 9.45
CA THR A 290 13.16 -13.14 9.85
C THR A 290 13.15 -14.13 11.01
N ILE A 291 12.26 -13.86 11.99
CA ILE A 291 12.01 -14.71 13.15
C ILE A 291 10.65 -15.38 13.01
N ASN A 292 10.59 -16.71 13.08
CA ASN A 292 9.34 -17.40 13.41
C ASN A 292 9.27 -17.60 14.92
N ILE A 293 8.52 -16.76 15.61
CA ILE A 293 8.47 -16.76 17.08
C ILE A 293 7.83 -18.04 17.66
N LYS A 294 7.13 -18.83 16.84
CA LYS A 294 6.54 -20.10 17.26
C LYS A 294 7.59 -21.21 17.42
N ASN A 295 8.81 -21.03 16.92
CA ASN A 295 9.88 -22.02 17.04
C ASN A 295 10.25 -22.26 18.51
N LYS A 296 10.54 -23.53 18.85
CA LYS A 296 10.85 -23.95 20.23
C LYS A 296 12.08 -23.26 20.80
N LYS A 297 13.05 -22.91 19.96
CA LYS A 297 14.31 -22.27 20.39
C LYS A 297 14.12 -20.91 21.09
N TRP A 298 12.94 -20.29 20.97
CA TRP A 298 12.61 -19.03 21.64
C TRP A 298 11.93 -19.21 23.01
N GLU A 299 11.77 -20.47 23.48
CA GLU A 299 11.00 -20.80 24.68
C GLU A 299 11.60 -20.23 25.96
N ASP A 300 12.91 -20.15 26.03
CA ASP A 300 13.73 -19.66 27.12
C ASP A 300 14.63 -18.46 26.72
N ASP A 301 14.35 -17.81 25.59
CA ASP A 301 15.03 -16.60 25.17
C ASP A 301 14.37 -15.37 25.81
N PHE A 302 14.94 -14.90 26.91
CA PHE A 302 14.47 -13.74 27.66
C PHE A 302 15.03 -12.40 27.12
N SER A 303 15.76 -12.41 26.01
CA SER A 303 16.21 -11.17 25.34
C SER A 303 15.02 -10.39 24.75
N PRO A 304 15.19 -9.08 24.52
CA PRO A 304 14.22 -8.26 23.82
C PRO A 304 13.80 -8.85 22.47
N ILE A 305 12.63 -8.46 21.98
CA ILE A 305 12.16 -8.90 20.63
C ILE A 305 13.14 -8.43 19.56
N ASP A 306 13.55 -7.16 19.63
CA ASP A 306 14.56 -6.57 18.75
C ASP A 306 15.41 -5.55 19.53
N ASP A 307 16.72 -5.69 19.45
CA ASP A 307 17.67 -4.78 20.11
C ASP A 307 17.67 -3.37 19.49
N MET A 308 17.12 -3.20 18.31
CA MET A 308 16.97 -1.89 17.67
C MET A 308 15.97 -0.97 18.39
N ALA A 309 15.09 -1.52 19.22
CA ALA A 309 14.12 -0.76 20.04
C ALA A 309 13.32 0.27 19.23
N ILE A 310 12.81 -0.13 18.06
CA ILE A 310 12.09 0.76 17.13
C ILE A 310 10.75 1.18 17.73
N THR A 311 10.08 0.24 18.43
CA THR A 311 8.83 0.47 19.12
C THR A 311 8.94 -0.01 20.58
N PHE A 312 8.01 0.42 21.44
CA PHE A 312 8.02 0.01 22.84
C PHE A 312 7.91 -1.52 23.02
N VAL A 313 7.22 -2.22 22.12
CA VAL A 313 7.06 -3.68 22.24
C VAL A 313 8.37 -4.43 22.07
N ASP A 314 9.36 -3.83 21.41
CA ASP A 314 10.65 -4.45 21.15
C ASP A 314 11.47 -4.63 22.43
N THR A 315 11.31 -3.72 23.39
CA THR A 315 12.04 -3.69 24.67
C THR A 315 11.23 -4.16 25.86
N ASP A 316 9.92 -3.92 25.86
CA ASP A 316 9.04 -4.26 27.00
C ASP A 316 8.73 -5.75 27.08
N TYR A 317 8.88 -6.48 25.96
CA TYR A 317 8.58 -7.90 25.89
C TYR A 317 9.78 -8.73 25.41
N SER A 318 9.94 -9.92 25.99
CA SER A 318 10.94 -10.90 25.57
C SER A 318 10.40 -11.83 24.48
N LYS A 319 11.32 -12.43 23.72
CA LYS A 319 10.99 -13.48 22.74
C LYS A 319 10.27 -14.67 23.41
N ALA A 320 10.71 -15.09 24.59
CA ALA A 320 10.07 -16.16 25.38
C ALA A 320 8.61 -15.84 25.70
N TYR A 321 8.34 -14.62 26.19
CA TYR A 321 6.97 -14.20 26.50
C TYR A 321 6.10 -14.13 25.25
N LEU A 322 6.58 -13.52 24.18
CA LEU A 322 5.85 -13.43 22.92
C LEU A 322 5.54 -14.83 22.35
N ARG A 323 6.52 -15.75 22.39
CA ARG A 323 6.28 -17.14 22.02
C ARG A 323 5.19 -17.80 22.86
N HIS A 324 5.22 -17.59 24.18
CA HIS A 324 4.18 -18.10 25.09
C HIS A 324 2.79 -17.61 24.68
N LEU A 325 2.63 -16.32 24.37
CA LEU A 325 1.36 -15.74 23.94
C LEU A 325 0.82 -16.41 22.65
N PHE A 326 1.69 -16.70 21.68
CA PHE A 326 1.30 -17.44 20.48
C PHE A 326 0.92 -18.90 20.78
N ALA A 327 1.62 -19.56 21.69
CA ALA A 327 1.31 -20.94 22.10
C ALA A 327 -0.03 -21.01 22.86
N ALA A 328 -0.34 -19.98 23.65
CA ALA A 328 -1.59 -19.84 24.40
C ALA A 328 -2.76 -19.29 23.56
N ASN A 329 -2.53 -18.92 22.29
CA ASN A 329 -3.50 -18.24 21.43
C ASN A 329 -4.05 -16.91 21.99
N GLU A 330 -3.23 -16.18 22.75
CA GLU A 330 -3.60 -14.87 23.29
C GLU A 330 -3.58 -13.80 22.19
N TYR A 331 -4.61 -12.97 22.13
CA TYR A 331 -4.70 -11.87 21.14
C TYR A 331 -3.53 -10.89 21.24
N LEU A 332 -3.00 -10.67 22.45
CA LEU A 332 -1.88 -9.78 22.71
C LEU A 332 -0.63 -10.17 21.90
N GLY A 333 -0.38 -11.47 21.69
CA GLY A 333 0.75 -11.92 20.86
C GLY A 333 0.68 -11.38 19.44
N GLY A 334 -0.50 -11.44 18.83
CA GLY A 334 -0.73 -10.88 17.49
C GLY A 334 -0.64 -9.35 17.43
N GLN A 335 -1.02 -8.65 18.51
CA GLN A 335 -0.90 -7.19 18.62
C GLN A 335 0.57 -6.75 18.70
N ILE A 336 1.34 -7.34 19.64
CA ILE A 336 2.77 -7.09 19.81
C ILE A 336 3.51 -7.30 18.48
N ALA A 337 3.34 -8.47 17.88
CA ALA A 337 4.00 -8.81 16.61
C ALA A 337 3.60 -7.89 15.44
N THR A 338 2.37 -7.36 15.43
CA THR A 338 1.90 -6.42 14.42
C THR A 338 2.54 -5.04 14.61
N ILE A 339 2.61 -4.54 15.84
CA ILE A 339 3.25 -3.25 16.16
C ILE A 339 4.74 -3.31 15.79
N HIS A 340 5.43 -4.37 16.22
CA HIS A 340 6.83 -4.63 15.87
C HIS A 340 7.05 -4.58 14.33
N ASN A 341 6.31 -5.39 13.57
CA ASN A 341 6.48 -5.45 12.12
C ASN A 341 6.17 -4.12 11.42
N LEU A 342 5.15 -3.41 11.84
CA LEU A 342 4.83 -2.09 11.28
C LEU A 342 5.92 -1.07 11.61
N GLY A 343 6.42 -1.08 12.85
CA GLY A 343 7.56 -0.27 13.26
C GLY A 343 8.78 -0.52 12.39
N PHE A 344 9.13 -1.81 12.20
CA PHE A 344 10.23 -2.22 11.35
C PHE A 344 10.08 -1.73 9.89
N TYR A 345 8.89 -1.90 9.28
CA TYR A 345 8.65 -1.44 7.90
C TYR A 345 8.81 0.07 7.75
N LEU A 346 8.30 0.85 8.70
CA LEU A 346 8.46 2.31 8.66
C LEU A 346 9.90 2.73 8.96
N TRP A 347 10.58 2.04 9.86
CA TRP A 347 12.01 2.25 10.08
C TRP A 347 12.80 2.00 8.79
N LEU A 348 12.53 0.88 8.09
CA LEU A 348 13.25 0.49 6.88
C LEU A 348 13.15 1.56 5.78
N VAL A 349 11.96 2.09 5.53
CA VAL A 349 11.79 3.14 4.50
C VAL A 349 12.37 4.48 4.93
N ARG A 350 12.38 4.80 6.24
CA ARG A 350 13.03 5.99 6.78
C ARG A 350 14.56 5.90 6.68
N GLU A 351 15.13 4.73 6.97
CA GLU A 351 16.58 4.50 6.76
C GLU A 351 16.92 4.57 5.27
N ALA A 352 16.10 3.97 4.39
CA ALA A 352 16.26 4.12 2.95
C ALA A 352 16.31 5.59 2.55
N ARG A 353 15.37 6.42 3.06
CA ARG A 353 15.36 7.87 2.81
C ARG A 353 16.66 8.56 3.29
N LYS A 354 17.14 8.25 4.49
CA LYS A 354 18.39 8.82 5.02
C LYS A 354 19.57 8.52 4.10
N HIS A 355 19.69 7.27 3.65
CA HIS A 355 20.74 6.83 2.76
C HIS A 355 20.62 7.41 1.34
N ILE A 356 19.39 7.63 0.84
CA ILE A 356 19.16 8.36 -0.41
C ILE A 356 19.69 9.80 -0.28
N LEU A 357 19.32 10.50 0.78
CA LEU A 357 19.77 11.89 1.03
C LEU A 357 21.27 11.99 1.25
N ALA A 358 21.90 10.96 1.80
CA ALA A 358 23.36 10.87 1.96
C ALA A 358 24.09 10.45 0.68
N GLY A 359 23.40 9.95 -0.35
CA GLY A 359 23.97 9.49 -1.62
C GLY A 359 24.70 8.15 -1.56
N ASP A 360 24.38 7.29 -0.57
CA ASP A 360 24.98 5.97 -0.37
C ASP A 360 23.94 4.83 -0.30
N PHE A 361 22.72 5.08 -0.76
CA PHE A 361 21.61 4.15 -0.69
C PHE A 361 21.90 2.81 -1.37
N ALA A 362 22.49 2.81 -2.56
CA ALA A 362 22.75 1.58 -3.32
C ALA A 362 23.66 0.61 -2.55
N ASP A 363 24.71 1.12 -1.91
CA ASP A 363 25.65 0.31 -1.11
C ASP A 363 25.01 -0.18 0.19
N TRP A 364 24.22 0.68 0.86
CA TRP A 364 23.45 0.31 2.05
C TRP A 364 22.39 -0.76 1.72
N LYS A 365 21.60 -0.56 0.65
CA LYS A 365 20.57 -1.50 0.19
C LYS A 365 21.16 -2.91 0.01
N THR A 366 22.28 -3.02 -0.68
CA THR A 366 22.92 -4.31 -0.96
C THR A 366 23.26 -5.07 0.33
N ARG A 367 23.75 -4.39 1.36
CA ARG A 367 24.04 -4.99 2.67
C ARG A 367 22.75 -5.39 3.40
N MET A 368 21.76 -4.51 3.41
CA MET A 368 20.50 -4.70 4.12
C MET A 368 19.70 -5.88 3.54
N VAL A 369 19.55 -5.98 2.23
CA VAL A 369 18.85 -7.09 1.57
C VAL A 369 19.50 -8.42 1.96
N LYS A 370 20.85 -8.51 1.89
CA LYS A 370 21.57 -9.73 2.29
C LYS A 370 21.35 -10.12 3.75
N GLN A 371 21.15 -9.15 4.63
CA GLN A 371 20.86 -9.41 6.05
C GLN A 371 19.43 -9.90 6.26
N MET A 372 18.44 -9.20 5.69
CA MET A 372 17.03 -9.50 5.87
C MET A 372 16.58 -10.85 5.27
N ASP A 373 17.28 -11.37 4.29
CA ASP A 373 16.98 -12.69 3.67
C ASP A 373 17.34 -13.88 4.58
N LYS A 374 18.02 -13.63 5.70
CA LYS A 374 18.36 -14.70 6.66
C LYS A 374 17.13 -15.14 7.43
N ARG A 375 17.10 -16.42 7.80
CA ARG A 375 16.14 -16.97 8.78
C ARG A 375 16.87 -17.21 10.10
N LEU A 376 16.42 -16.47 11.11
CA LEU A 376 16.97 -16.54 12.45
C LEU A 376 16.33 -17.66 13.26
#